data_c85581064961b1811744567868d4935b
#
_entry.id   c85581064961b1811744567868d4935b
#
_cell.length_a   1.000
_cell.length_b   1.000
_cell.length_c   1.000
_cell.angle_alpha   90.00
_cell.angle_beta   90.00
_cell.angle_gamma   90.00
#
_symmetry.space_group_name_H-M   'P 1'
#
loop_
_entity.id
_entity.type
_entity.pdbx_description
1 polymer ?
#
loop_
_entity_poly.entity_id
_entity_poly.type
_entity_poly.pdbx_seq_one_letter_code
_entity_poly.pdbx_strand_id
1 'polypeptide(L)'
;MNHFWSDRIQSIGTLDSSRKLRFSDRFQNAYTELFRLEEGARILEIGCGTGALCRALKRWYPSAEVVGLDRDDAFIDYARERNTGETYRKGDATALPFADGSFDVTISNTVSEHVEPSGFFGEQRRVLRDGGVCLLLSARRGIQHPAACVREESAFEMEIWERVDADFRRAAKENGVGAYALNEMELPAAMEKYGFRDVETHYLAINLTPDDPFYTPEEARDMINANRQNDLDNIERMESVAPGAVSKADRDRLVRLVNERYDRRLALYEAGEKQWDVTLGLTMLLRGVK
;
A
#
# COMPACT_ATOMS: atom_id res chain seq x y z
N MET A 1 -1.41 23.42 -2.34
CA MET A 1 -1.02 22.03 -2.64
C MET A 1 -1.63 21.15 -1.58
N ASN A 2 -2.48 20.20 -1.95
CA ASN A 2 -3.11 19.31 -0.96
C ASN A 2 -2.27 18.04 -0.82
N HIS A 3 -1.26 18.07 0.05
CA HIS A 3 -0.45 16.88 0.41
C HIS A 3 -1.05 16.18 1.64
N PHE A 4 -2.32 15.76 1.56
CA PHE A 4 -2.99 15.28 2.76
C PHE A 4 -2.59 13.86 3.16
N TRP A 5 -2.40 12.97 2.21
CA TRP A 5 -2.13 11.57 2.52
C TRP A 5 -0.65 11.34 2.82
N SER A 6 0.23 11.79 1.94
CA SER A 6 1.68 11.65 2.08
C SER A 6 2.24 12.34 3.34
N ASP A 7 1.65 13.47 3.74
CA ASP A 7 2.11 14.24 4.89
C ASP A 7 1.58 13.74 6.24
N ARG A 8 0.35 13.16 6.26
CA ARG A 8 -0.36 12.89 7.52
C ARG A 8 -0.70 11.42 7.76
N ILE A 9 -0.80 10.61 6.71
CA ILE A 9 -1.29 9.23 6.83
C ILE A 9 -0.19 8.23 6.56
N GLN A 10 0.50 8.34 5.44
CA GLN A 10 1.56 7.40 5.07
C GLN A 10 2.60 8.09 4.19
N SER A 11 3.85 8.14 4.64
CA SER A 11 4.94 8.76 3.88
C SER A 11 5.24 8.03 2.57
N ILE A 12 5.90 8.75 1.67
CA ILE A 12 6.37 8.19 0.39
C ILE A 12 7.30 7.00 0.62
N GLY A 13 8.24 7.12 1.56
CA GLY A 13 9.24 6.08 1.86
C GLY A 13 8.61 4.77 2.33
N THR A 14 7.72 4.85 3.32
CA THR A 14 6.98 3.69 3.83
C THR A 14 6.08 3.06 2.76
N LEU A 15 5.35 3.88 2.00
CA LEU A 15 4.46 3.37 0.96
C LEU A 15 5.26 2.65 -0.13
N ASP A 16 6.33 3.27 -0.67
CA ASP A 16 7.11 2.69 -1.76
C ASP A 16 7.82 1.40 -1.31
N SER A 17 8.51 1.38 -0.16
CA SER A 17 9.22 0.21 0.34
C SER A 17 8.28 -0.98 0.57
N SER A 18 7.14 -0.74 1.24
CA SER A 18 6.16 -1.80 1.51
C SER A 18 5.52 -2.35 0.23
N ARG A 19 5.27 -1.50 -0.77
CA ARG A 19 4.67 -1.93 -2.03
C ARG A 19 5.67 -2.64 -2.94
N LYS A 20 6.93 -2.21 -2.99
CA LYS A 20 8.00 -2.92 -3.72
C LYS A 20 8.14 -4.36 -3.27
N LEU A 21 8.13 -4.61 -1.97
CA LEU A 21 8.20 -5.96 -1.42
C LEU A 21 7.00 -6.82 -1.84
N ARG A 22 5.78 -6.27 -1.75
CA ARG A 22 4.54 -6.99 -2.08
C ARG A 22 4.36 -7.25 -3.58
N PHE A 23 4.79 -6.31 -4.42
CA PHE A 23 4.72 -6.41 -5.89
C PHE A 23 6.07 -6.72 -6.52
N SER A 24 6.93 -7.46 -5.81
CA SER A 24 8.17 -8.00 -6.36
C SER A 24 7.86 -9.09 -7.40
N ASP A 25 8.77 -9.30 -8.33
CA ASP A 25 8.61 -10.30 -9.41
C ASP A 25 8.57 -11.74 -8.85
N ARG A 26 9.01 -11.94 -7.61
CA ARG A 26 8.87 -13.20 -6.86
C ARG A 26 7.41 -13.65 -6.73
N PHE A 27 6.48 -12.70 -6.60
CA PHE A 27 5.06 -12.98 -6.47
C PHE A 27 4.29 -12.82 -7.79
N GLN A 28 4.98 -12.55 -8.91
CA GLN A 28 4.37 -12.32 -10.21
C GLN A 28 3.33 -13.37 -10.57
N ASN A 29 3.70 -14.67 -10.51
CA ASN A 29 2.79 -15.75 -10.89
C ASN A 29 1.50 -15.75 -10.06
N ALA A 30 1.61 -15.53 -8.74
CA ALA A 30 0.45 -15.50 -7.86
C ALA A 30 -0.54 -14.37 -8.21
N TYR A 31 -0.02 -13.20 -8.64
CA TYR A 31 -0.87 -12.12 -9.10
C TYR A 31 -1.42 -12.36 -10.51
N THR A 32 -0.58 -12.77 -11.46
CA THR A 32 -0.97 -12.88 -12.86
C THR A 32 -1.99 -13.99 -13.10
N GLU A 33 -1.90 -15.10 -12.35
CA GLU A 33 -2.89 -16.20 -12.36
C GLU A 33 -4.29 -15.72 -11.94
N LEU A 34 -4.38 -14.72 -11.06
CA LEU A 34 -5.65 -14.17 -10.58
C LEU A 34 -6.11 -12.97 -11.42
N PHE A 35 -5.20 -12.16 -11.91
CA PHE A 35 -5.52 -11.00 -12.74
C PHE A 35 -6.07 -11.43 -14.10
N ARG A 36 -5.47 -12.42 -14.75
CA ARG A 36 -5.86 -12.97 -16.05
C ARG A 36 -6.06 -11.87 -17.10
N LEU A 37 -5.07 -10.97 -17.21
CA LEU A 37 -5.11 -9.85 -18.16
C LEU A 37 -4.66 -10.30 -19.54
N GLU A 38 -5.29 -9.70 -20.56
CA GLU A 38 -4.92 -9.89 -21.95
C GLU A 38 -3.63 -9.13 -22.30
N GLU A 39 -2.86 -9.63 -23.26
CA GLU A 39 -1.73 -8.90 -23.81
C GLU A 39 -2.16 -7.59 -24.45
N GLY A 40 -1.38 -6.53 -24.22
CA GLY A 40 -1.69 -5.21 -24.77
C GLY A 40 -2.85 -4.48 -24.10
N ALA A 41 -3.38 -5.02 -22.99
CA ALA A 41 -4.47 -4.40 -22.25
C ALA A 41 -4.13 -2.97 -21.83
N ARG A 42 -5.14 -2.09 -21.89
CA ARG A 42 -5.08 -0.74 -21.35
C ARG A 42 -5.58 -0.74 -19.90
N ILE A 43 -4.67 -0.50 -18.96
CA ILE A 43 -4.88 -0.66 -17.51
C ILE A 43 -4.86 0.70 -16.83
N LEU A 44 -5.87 0.97 -15.99
CA LEU A 44 -5.91 2.13 -15.09
C LEU A 44 -5.75 1.65 -13.65
N GLU A 45 -4.64 2.02 -12.99
CA GLU A 45 -4.53 1.90 -11.54
C GLU A 45 -5.06 3.16 -10.86
N ILE A 46 -6.09 2.99 -10.02
CA ILE A 46 -6.75 4.06 -9.26
C ILE A 46 -6.20 4.07 -7.84
N GLY A 47 -5.70 5.23 -7.39
CA GLY A 47 -4.96 5.35 -6.12
C GLY A 47 -3.58 4.71 -6.22
N CYS A 48 -2.83 5.04 -7.27
CA CYS A 48 -1.56 4.38 -7.58
C CYS A 48 -0.43 4.71 -6.58
N GLY A 49 -0.62 5.71 -5.71
CA GLY A 49 0.38 6.15 -4.76
C GLY A 49 1.73 6.40 -5.44
N THR A 50 2.77 5.76 -4.93
CA THR A 50 4.15 5.84 -5.48
C THR A 50 4.35 5.13 -6.82
N GLY A 51 3.31 4.53 -7.42
CA GLY A 51 3.37 3.84 -8.71
C GLY A 51 4.01 2.44 -8.66
N ALA A 52 4.18 1.85 -7.49
CA ALA A 52 4.86 0.55 -7.35
C ALA A 52 4.12 -0.59 -8.07
N LEU A 53 2.78 -0.64 -8.01
CA LEU A 53 2.00 -1.64 -8.75
C LEU A 53 1.96 -1.32 -10.26
N CYS A 54 1.86 -0.04 -10.67
CA CYS A 54 1.99 0.34 -12.09
C CYS A 54 3.31 -0.19 -12.68
N ARG A 55 4.44 0.02 -11.99
CA ARG A 55 5.75 -0.49 -12.44
C ARG A 55 5.79 -2.02 -12.47
N ALA A 56 5.18 -2.69 -11.51
CA ALA A 56 5.05 -4.14 -11.52
C ALA A 56 4.20 -4.64 -12.69
N LEU A 57 3.04 -4.03 -12.93
CA LEU A 57 2.18 -4.34 -14.08
C LEU A 57 2.93 -4.16 -15.41
N LYS A 58 3.73 -3.11 -15.54
CA LYS A 58 4.53 -2.87 -16.75
C LYS A 58 5.62 -3.93 -16.96
N ARG A 59 6.24 -4.43 -15.88
CA ARG A 59 7.21 -5.55 -15.97
C ARG A 59 6.51 -6.88 -16.29
N TRP A 60 5.35 -7.14 -15.66
CA TRP A 60 4.62 -8.40 -15.82
C TRP A 60 3.86 -8.49 -17.14
N TYR A 61 3.42 -7.36 -17.69
CA TYR A 61 2.70 -7.22 -18.95
C TYR A 61 3.38 -6.16 -19.83
N PRO A 62 4.53 -6.46 -20.48
CA PRO A 62 5.35 -5.45 -21.16
C PRO A 62 4.61 -4.73 -22.32
N SER A 63 3.64 -5.39 -22.96
CA SER A 63 2.82 -4.82 -24.02
C SER A 63 1.66 -3.95 -23.52
N ALA A 64 1.33 -3.99 -22.22
CA ALA A 64 0.23 -3.21 -21.66
C ALA A 64 0.52 -1.69 -21.65
N GLU A 65 -0.53 -0.90 -21.86
CA GLU A 65 -0.53 0.53 -21.56
C GLU A 65 -1.01 0.73 -20.11
N VAL A 66 -0.12 1.17 -19.23
CA VAL A 66 -0.42 1.34 -17.81
C VAL A 66 -0.52 2.83 -17.47
N VAL A 67 -1.66 3.21 -16.90
CA VAL A 67 -1.94 4.57 -16.42
C VAL A 67 -2.20 4.50 -14.92
N GLY A 68 -1.44 5.27 -14.13
CA GLY A 68 -1.67 5.46 -12.71
C GLY A 68 -2.37 6.78 -12.42
N LEU A 69 -3.36 6.76 -11.52
CA LEU A 69 -4.05 7.96 -11.05
C LEU A 69 -4.01 8.01 -9.53
N ASP A 70 -3.65 9.16 -8.98
CA ASP A 70 -3.75 9.45 -7.55
C ASP A 70 -4.16 10.89 -7.31
N ARG A 71 -4.74 11.19 -6.15
CA ARG A 71 -5.12 12.56 -5.77
C ARG A 71 -3.99 13.35 -5.14
N ASP A 72 -2.96 12.66 -4.63
CA ASP A 72 -1.82 13.27 -3.90
C ASP A 72 -0.70 13.62 -4.89
N ASP A 73 -0.39 14.93 -4.96
CA ASP A 73 0.63 15.45 -5.86
C ASP A 73 2.02 14.88 -5.57
N ALA A 74 2.38 14.71 -4.30
CA ALA A 74 3.70 14.22 -3.92
C ALA A 74 3.90 12.76 -4.35
N PHE A 75 2.85 11.94 -4.28
CA PHE A 75 2.90 10.58 -4.80
C PHE A 75 3.05 10.55 -6.33
N ILE A 76 2.29 11.38 -7.04
CA ILE A 76 2.35 11.46 -8.50
C ILE A 76 3.72 11.94 -8.98
N ASP A 77 4.29 12.96 -8.33
CA ASP A 77 5.61 13.48 -8.71
C ASP A 77 6.70 12.42 -8.45
N TYR A 78 6.64 11.73 -7.30
CA TYR A 78 7.54 10.61 -7.02
C TYR A 78 7.40 9.47 -8.04
N ALA A 79 6.17 9.11 -8.42
CA ALA A 79 5.93 8.07 -9.41
C ALA A 79 6.47 8.45 -10.80
N ARG A 80 6.30 9.71 -11.21
CA ARG A 80 6.83 10.25 -12.49
C ARG A 80 8.35 10.22 -12.57
N GLU A 81 9.04 10.57 -11.48
CA GLU A 81 10.51 10.52 -11.42
C GLU A 81 11.06 9.10 -11.61
N ARG A 82 10.28 8.07 -11.26
CA ARG A 82 10.66 6.64 -11.30
C ARG A 82 9.96 5.86 -12.41
N ASN A 83 9.38 6.57 -13.36
CA ASN A 83 8.66 6.00 -14.49
C ASN A 83 9.56 5.06 -15.32
N THR A 84 9.01 3.91 -15.69
CA THR A 84 9.64 2.90 -16.55
C THR A 84 8.84 2.60 -17.81
N GLY A 85 7.88 3.49 -18.17
CA GLY A 85 7.02 3.38 -19.35
C GLY A 85 5.53 3.52 -19.05
N GLU A 86 5.16 3.86 -17.81
CA GLU A 86 3.80 4.16 -17.37
C GLU A 86 3.47 5.64 -17.55
N THR A 87 2.20 5.97 -17.47
CA THR A 87 1.73 7.36 -17.43
C THR A 87 1.07 7.65 -16.09
N TYR A 88 1.37 8.79 -15.47
CA TYR A 88 0.81 9.17 -14.18
C TYR A 88 0.02 10.47 -14.25
N ARG A 89 -1.19 10.46 -13.70
CA ARG A 89 -2.10 11.61 -13.65
C ARG A 89 -2.64 11.85 -12.25
N LYS A 90 -2.77 13.13 -11.90
CA LYS A 90 -3.55 13.55 -10.74
C LYS A 90 -5.03 13.45 -11.06
N GLY A 91 -5.83 12.93 -10.12
CA GLY A 91 -7.28 12.86 -10.26
C GLY A 91 -7.98 12.31 -9.05
N ASP A 92 -9.31 12.44 -9.05
CA ASP A 92 -10.19 11.91 -8.02
C ASP A 92 -10.78 10.57 -8.50
N ALA A 93 -10.77 9.57 -7.62
CA ALA A 93 -11.34 8.24 -7.90
C ALA A 93 -12.86 8.25 -8.14
N THR A 94 -13.55 9.31 -7.69
CA THR A 94 -15.00 9.52 -7.88
C THR A 94 -15.35 10.42 -9.07
N ALA A 95 -14.32 10.92 -9.78
CA ALA A 95 -14.49 11.77 -10.98
C ALA A 95 -13.28 11.58 -11.90
N LEU A 96 -13.18 10.40 -12.54
CA LEU A 96 -12.03 10.00 -13.34
C LEU A 96 -11.92 10.85 -14.63
N PRO A 97 -10.76 11.48 -14.92
CA PRO A 97 -10.58 12.36 -16.07
C PRO A 97 -10.34 11.58 -17.39
N PHE A 98 -11.15 10.56 -17.64
CA PHE A 98 -11.06 9.69 -18.80
C PHE A 98 -12.43 9.50 -19.46
N ALA A 99 -12.44 9.22 -20.76
CA ALA A 99 -13.66 8.95 -21.51
C ALA A 99 -14.28 7.59 -21.12
N ASP A 100 -15.57 7.45 -21.36
CA ASP A 100 -16.29 6.19 -21.21
C ASP A 100 -15.65 5.10 -22.07
N GLY A 101 -15.55 3.89 -21.53
CA GLY A 101 -15.05 2.73 -22.26
C GLY A 101 -13.58 2.82 -22.70
N SER A 102 -12.77 3.66 -22.04
CA SER A 102 -11.38 3.91 -22.45
C SER A 102 -10.35 2.92 -21.91
N PHE A 103 -10.75 1.99 -21.04
CA PHE A 103 -9.86 1.00 -20.43
C PHE A 103 -10.41 -0.42 -20.55
N ASP A 104 -9.51 -1.38 -20.70
CA ASP A 104 -9.80 -2.83 -20.60
C ASP A 104 -9.89 -3.27 -19.15
N VAL A 105 -9.07 -2.67 -18.29
CA VAL A 105 -8.93 -3.04 -16.89
C VAL A 105 -8.86 -1.80 -16.01
N THR A 106 -9.61 -1.80 -14.91
CA THR A 106 -9.34 -0.94 -13.77
C THR A 106 -8.80 -1.80 -12.62
N ILE A 107 -7.80 -1.30 -11.91
CA ILE A 107 -7.25 -1.95 -10.73
C ILE A 107 -7.08 -0.93 -9.61
N SER A 108 -7.36 -1.31 -8.38
CA SER A 108 -7.05 -0.49 -7.21
C SER A 108 -6.51 -1.35 -6.07
N ASN A 109 -5.58 -0.80 -5.31
CA ASN A 109 -4.98 -1.49 -4.18
C ASN A 109 -5.10 -0.67 -2.90
N THR A 110 -5.90 -1.13 -1.94
CA THR A 110 -6.17 -0.44 -0.66
C THR A 110 -6.72 0.98 -0.85
N VAL A 111 -7.73 1.13 -1.69
CA VAL A 111 -8.39 2.42 -1.99
C VAL A 111 -9.87 2.38 -1.65
N SER A 112 -10.55 1.28 -1.96
CA SER A 112 -12.02 1.14 -1.81
C SER A 112 -12.51 1.45 -0.40
N GLU A 113 -11.70 1.23 0.62
CA GLU A 113 -11.99 1.50 2.02
C GLU A 113 -11.98 2.99 2.39
N HIS A 114 -11.46 3.86 1.50
CA HIS A 114 -11.28 5.29 1.74
C HIS A 114 -12.16 6.19 0.87
N VAL A 115 -12.88 5.61 -0.08
CA VAL A 115 -13.62 6.34 -1.12
C VAL A 115 -15.10 5.95 -1.08
N GLU A 116 -15.99 6.94 -1.29
CA GLU A 116 -17.42 6.70 -1.33
C GLU A 116 -17.78 5.68 -2.44
N PRO A 117 -18.47 4.58 -2.08
CA PRO A 117 -18.62 3.44 -2.99
C PRO A 117 -19.35 3.72 -4.30
N SER A 118 -20.41 4.58 -4.29
CA SER A 118 -21.20 4.80 -5.51
C SER A 118 -20.39 5.54 -6.58
N GLY A 119 -19.65 6.58 -6.20
CA GLY A 119 -18.75 7.28 -7.09
C GLY A 119 -17.59 6.39 -7.55
N PHE A 120 -16.98 5.68 -6.60
CA PHE A 120 -15.82 4.83 -6.87
C PHE A 120 -16.13 3.68 -7.84
N PHE A 121 -17.18 2.92 -7.63
CA PHE A 121 -17.58 1.84 -8.52
C PHE A 121 -18.21 2.36 -9.81
N GLY A 122 -19.02 3.44 -9.72
CA GLY A 122 -19.66 4.07 -10.87
C GLY A 122 -18.63 4.56 -11.91
N GLU A 123 -17.60 5.24 -11.46
CA GLU A 123 -16.54 5.75 -12.35
C GLU A 123 -15.69 4.63 -12.95
N GLN A 124 -15.32 3.61 -12.17
CA GLN A 124 -14.63 2.43 -12.71
C GLN A 124 -15.46 1.76 -13.80
N ARG A 125 -16.76 1.56 -13.54
CA ARG A 125 -17.66 0.98 -14.51
C ARG A 125 -17.82 1.86 -15.76
N ARG A 126 -17.85 3.19 -15.61
CA ARG A 126 -17.96 4.13 -16.75
C ARG A 126 -16.75 4.06 -17.67
N VAL A 127 -15.54 4.11 -17.08
CA VAL A 127 -14.31 4.13 -17.89
C VAL A 127 -13.92 2.78 -18.48
N LEU A 128 -14.42 1.67 -17.93
CA LEU A 128 -14.25 0.34 -18.53
C LEU A 128 -15.06 0.19 -19.81
N ARG A 129 -14.48 -0.45 -20.83
CA ARG A 129 -15.23 -0.93 -22.00
C ARG A 129 -16.22 -2.04 -21.59
N ASP A 130 -17.18 -2.34 -22.43
CA ASP A 130 -18.06 -3.50 -22.21
C ASP A 130 -17.22 -4.79 -22.23
N GLY A 131 -17.46 -5.64 -21.23
CA GLY A 131 -16.63 -6.82 -20.96
C GLY A 131 -15.29 -6.52 -20.29
N GLY A 132 -14.98 -5.26 -19.98
CA GLY A 132 -13.78 -4.87 -19.23
C GLY A 132 -13.81 -5.35 -17.80
N VAL A 133 -12.63 -5.47 -17.17
CA VAL A 133 -12.42 -6.10 -15.87
C VAL A 133 -12.10 -5.07 -14.79
N CYS A 134 -12.79 -5.15 -13.66
CA CYS A 134 -12.45 -4.43 -12.45
C CYS A 134 -11.75 -5.36 -11.46
N LEU A 135 -10.56 -4.97 -11.00
CA LEU A 135 -9.77 -5.66 -9.98
C LEU A 135 -9.69 -4.80 -8.71
N LEU A 136 -10.07 -5.34 -7.58
CA LEU A 136 -9.92 -4.70 -6.28
C LEU A 136 -9.01 -5.53 -5.39
N LEU A 137 -7.95 -4.91 -4.89
CA LEU A 137 -7.05 -5.47 -3.90
C LEU A 137 -7.29 -4.74 -2.58
N SER A 138 -7.91 -5.41 -1.62
CA SER A 138 -8.23 -4.83 -0.32
C SER A 138 -7.45 -5.55 0.78
N ALA A 139 -6.67 -4.79 1.57
CA ALA A 139 -5.90 -5.36 2.67
C ALA A 139 -6.84 -5.95 3.73
N ARG A 140 -6.44 -7.10 4.27
CA ARG A 140 -7.11 -7.77 5.39
C ARG A 140 -6.14 -7.92 6.55
N ARG A 141 -6.66 -8.28 7.71
CA ARG A 141 -5.85 -8.46 8.90
C ARG A 141 -4.86 -9.62 8.67
N GLY A 142 -3.59 -9.27 8.49
CA GLY A 142 -2.50 -10.22 8.38
C GLY A 142 -1.93 -10.60 9.76
N ILE A 143 -0.74 -11.20 9.73
CA ILE A 143 0.03 -11.56 10.92
C ILE A 143 1.30 -10.70 10.93
N GLN A 144 1.62 -10.13 12.08
CA GLN A 144 2.87 -9.41 12.28
C GLN A 144 3.47 -9.77 13.62
N HIS A 145 4.66 -10.34 13.58
CA HIS A 145 5.47 -10.66 14.74
C HIS A 145 6.88 -10.11 14.53
N PRO A 146 7.21 -8.94 15.08
CA PRO A 146 8.56 -8.39 14.98
C PRO A 146 9.55 -9.20 15.81
N ALA A 147 10.83 -9.15 15.44
CA ALA A 147 11.92 -9.76 16.19
C ALA A 147 11.94 -9.27 17.64
N ALA A 148 12.42 -10.13 18.56
CA ALA A 148 12.46 -9.79 19.99
C ALA A 148 13.20 -8.47 20.23
N CYS A 149 14.37 -8.28 19.60
CA CYS A 149 15.17 -7.06 19.72
C CYS A 149 14.48 -5.80 19.19
N VAL A 150 13.49 -5.93 18.28
CA VAL A 150 12.71 -4.82 17.74
C VAL A 150 11.54 -4.47 18.66
N ARG A 151 10.97 -5.45 19.38
CA ARG A 151 9.85 -5.27 20.32
C ARG A 151 10.25 -4.68 21.68
N GLU A 152 11.54 -4.61 21.97
CA GLU A 152 12.06 -4.09 23.24
C GLU A 152 11.90 -2.56 23.33
N GLU A 153 10.66 -2.07 23.36
CA GLU A 153 10.38 -0.65 23.56
C GLU A 153 10.63 -0.25 25.01
N SER A 154 11.27 0.90 25.20
CA SER A 154 11.49 1.47 26.54
C SER A 154 10.21 2.11 27.09
N ALA A 155 10.14 2.27 28.42
CA ALA A 155 9.04 3.00 29.06
C ALA A 155 8.88 4.43 28.50
N PHE A 156 9.99 5.06 28.11
CA PHE A 156 9.99 6.37 27.46
C PHE A 156 9.26 6.34 26.12
N GLU A 157 9.51 5.34 25.27
CA GLU A 157 8.86 5.20 23.98
C GLU A 157 7.36 4.98 24.14
N MET A 158 6.98 4.06 25.04
CA MET A 158 5.56 3.79 25.33
C MET A 158 4.82 5.05 25.79
N GLU A 159 5.42 5.84 26.69
CA GLU A 159 4.84 7.12 27.16
C GLU A 159 4.63 8.11 26.01
N ILE A 160 5.61 8.25 25.11
CA ILE A 160 5.49 9.16 23.97
C ILE A 160 4.38 8.70 23.00
N TRP A 161 4.34 7.41 22.66
CA TRP A 161 3.31 6.86 21.79
C TRP A 161 1.91 6.99 22.37
N GLU A 162 1.72 6.72 23.68
CA GLU A 162 0.46 6.92 24.37
C GLU A 162 -0.01 8.39 24.30
N ARG A 163 0.93 9.33 24.46
CA ARG A 163 0.65 10.77 24.40
C ARG A 163 0.08 11.22 23.06
N VAL A 164 0.55 10.66 21.92
CA VAL A 164 0.15 11.09 20.57
C VAL A 164 -0.90 10.19 19.90
N ASP A 165 -1.22 9.03 20.47
CA ASP A 165 -2.10 8.05 19.88
C ASP A 165 -3.50 8.61 19.52
N ALA A 166 -4.08 9.45 20.37
CA ALA A 166 -5.36 10.10 20.10
C ALA A 166 -5.30 11.06 18.90
N ASP A 167 -4.16 11.72 18.69
CA ASP A 167 -3.95 12.64 17.58
C ASP A 167 -3.80 11.88 16.26
N PHE A 168 -3.06 10.77 16.27
CA PHE A 168 -2.95 9.89 15.09
C PHE A 168 -4.31 9.31 14.70
N ARG A 169 -5.12 8.83 15.66
CA ARG A 169 -6.49 8.38 15.39
C ARG A 169 -7.38 9.49 14.84
N ARG A 170 -7.28 10.70 15.38
CA ARG A 170 -8.03 11.87 14.88
C ARG A 170 -7.61 12.21 13.45
N ALA A 171 -6.31 12.28 13.16
CA ALA A 171 -5.81 12.57 11.82
C ALA A 171 -6.28 11.52 10.81
N ALA A 172 -6.26 10.24 11.15
CA ALA A 172 -6.79 9.16 10.31
C ALA A 172 -8.27 9.37 10.00
N LYS A 173 -9.09 9.65 11.04
CA LYS A 173 -10.53 9.89 10.89
C LYS A 173 -10.83 11.13 10.03
N GLU A 174 -10.14 12.24 10.28
CA GLU A 174 -10.32 13.51 9.53
C GLU A 174 -9.97 13.36 8.05
N ASN A 175 -9.04 12.45 7.71
CA ASN A 175 -8.65 12.15 6.34
C ASN A 175 -9.44 10.98 5.72
N GLY A 176 -10.48 10.49 6.39
CA GLY A 176 -11.36 9.44 5.87
C GLY A 176 -10.71 8.06 5.77
N VAL A 177 -9.66 7.79 6.57
CA VAL A 177 -9.02 6.46 6.58
C VAL A 177 -10.02 5.42 7.05
N GLY A 178 -10.33 4.44 6.18
CA GLY A 178 -11.29 3.36 6.46
C GLY A 178 -12.74 3.81 6.59
N ALA A 179 -13.10 5.05 6.16
CA ALA A 179 -14.46 5.59 6.31
C ALA A 179 -15.52 4.75 5.58
N TYR A 180 -15.12 3.99 4.57
CA TYR A 180 -16.00 3.16 3.74
C TYR A 180 -15.53 1.69 3.71
N ALA A 181 -14.82 1.26 4.76
CA ALA A 181 -14.35 -0.12 4.83
C ALA A 181 -15.52 -1.11 4.79
N LEU A 182 -15.45 -2.05 3.85
CA LEU A 182 -16.40 -3.13 3.68
C LEU A 182 -15.71 -4.46 4.05
N ASN A 183 -16.44 -5.33 4.75
CA ASN A 183 -15.94 -6.65 5.12
C ASN A 183 -15.94 -7.63 3.93
N GLU A 184 -15.56 -8.89 4.18
CA GLU A 184 -15.41 -9.94 3.17
C GLU A 184 -16.72 -10.32 2.47
N MET A 185 -17.88 -10.07 3.07
CA MET A 185 -19.20 -10.32 2.47
C MET A 185 -19.73 -9.06 1.78
N GLU A 186 -19.46 -7.89 2.36
CA GLU A 186 -20.00 -6.62 1.88
C GLU A 186 -19.32 -6.13 0.60
N LEU A 187 -18.01 -6.36 0.48
CA LEU A 187 -17.24 -5.85 -0.65
C LEU A 187 -17.62 -6.50 -2.00
N PRO A 188 -17.75 -7.84 -2.13
CA PRO A 188 -18.26 -8.45 -3.36
C PRO A 188 -19.72 -8.08 -3.63
N ALA A 189 -20.57 -8.04 -2.60
CA ALA A 189 -21.97 -7.61 -2.75
C ALA A 189 -22.09 -6.15 -3.24
N ALA A 190 -21.18 -5.26 -2.77
CA ALA A 190 -21.12 -3.89 -3.29
C ALA A 190 -20.73 -3.87 -4.77
N MET A 191 -19.76 -4.67 -5.17
CA MET A 191 -19.32 -4.76 -6.57
C MET A 191 -20.47 -5.19 -7.49
N GLU A 192 -21.24 -6.23 -7.09
CA GLU A 192 -22.44 -6.66 -7.81
C GLU A 192 -23.53 -5.57 -7.83
N LYS A 193 -23.81 -4.93 -6.67
CA LYS A 193 -24.77 -3.83 -6.54
C LYS A 193 -24.49 -2.69 -7.52
N TYR A 194 -23.23 -2.39 -7.78
CA TYR A 194 -22.83 -1.34 -8.73
C TYR A 194 -22.68 -1.83 -10.18
N GLY A 195 -23.16 -3.04 -10.49
CA GLY A 195 -23.37 -3.54 -11.83
C GLY A 195 -22.20 -4.32 -12.43
N PHE A 196 -21.27 -4.78 -11.63
CA PHE A 196 -20.30 -5.77 -12.05
C PHE A 196 -20.89 -7.18 -11.98
N ARG A 197 -20.51 -8.05 -12.92
CA ARG A 197 -20.99 -9.43 -13.03
C ARG A 197 -19.82 -10.38 -12.84
N ASP A 198 -20.12 -11.66 -12.65
CA ASP A 198 -19.12 -12.72 -12.51
C ASP A 198 -18.06 -12.37 -11.45
N VAL A 199 -18.55 -11.89 -10.30
CA VAL A 199 -17.67 -11.43 -9.22
C VAL A 199 -17.01 -12.63 -8.55
N GLU A 200 -15.71 -12.69 -8.63
CA GLU A 200 -14.87 -13.70 -8.01
C GLU A 200 -14.12 -13.12 -6.80
N THR A 201 -13.90 -13.94 -5.79
CA THR A 201 -13.12 -13.57 -4.60
C THR A 201 -11.95 -14.51 -4.41
N HIS A 202 -10.76 -13.96 -4.23
CA HIS A 202 -9.53 -14.69 -3.98
C HIS A 202 -8.77 -14.08 -2.82
N TYR A 203 -7.82 -14.80 -2.26
CA TYR A 203 -6.95 -14.29 -1.21
C TYR A 203 -5.49 -14.56 -1.56
N LEU A 204 -4.67 -13.52 -1.44
CA LEU A 204 -3.22 -13.58 -1.57
C LEU A 204 -2.57 -13.40 -0.21
N ALA A 205 -1.73 -14.35 0.16
CA ALA A 205 -0.88 -14.27 1.33
C ALA A 205 0.55 -14.00 0.90
N ILE A 206 1.07 -12.82 1.22
CA ILE A 206 2.44 -12.42 0.95
C ILE A 206 3.23 -12.55 2.25
N ASN A 207 4.06 -13.58 2.31
CA ASN A 207 4.93 -13.82 3.46
C ASN A 207 6.23 -13.03 3.29
N LEU A 208 6.54 -12.17 4.25
CA LEU A 208 7.78 -11.40 4.33
C LEU A 208 8.48 -11.79 5.64
N THR A 209 9.36 -12.81 5.54
CA THR A 209 10.13 -13.36 6.65
C THR A 209 11.61 -13.28 6.28
N PRO A 210 12.38 -12.33 6.82
CA PRO A 210 13.77 -12.10 6.42
C PRO A 210 14.68 -13.32 6.55
N ASP A 211 14.43 -14.19 7.55
CA ASP A 211 15.25 -15.37 7.83
C ASP A 211 14.86 -16.62 7.02
N ASP A 212 13.83 -16.51 6.16
CA ASP A 212 13.42 -17.59 5.27
C ASP A 212 14.43 -17.70 4.11
N PRO A 213 15.04 -18.88 3.86
CA PRO A 213 16.00 -19.07 2.78
C PRO A 213 15.38 -18.92 1.37
N PHE A 214 14.07 -18.75 1.27
CA PHE A 214 13.38 -18.39 0.05
C PHE A 214 13.81 -17.01 -0.47
N TYR A 215 14.28 -16.09 0.40
CA TYR A 215 14.71 -14.75 0.05
C TYR A 215 16.21 -14.62 -0.09
N THR A 216 16.64 -13.75 -1.00
CA THR A 216 18.04 -13.34 -1.10
C THR A 216 18.45 -12.49 0.10
N PRO A 217 19.76 -12.39 0.41
CA PRO A 217 20.23 -11.50 1.48
C PRO A 217 19.86 -10.03 1.27
N GLU A 218 19.73 -9.57 0.02
CA GLU A 218 19.29 -8.22 -0.31
C GLU A 218 17.82 -8.02 0.03
N GLU A 219 16.94 -8.92 -0.42
CA GLU A 219 15.52 -8.89 -0.10
C GLU A 219 15.25 -8.95 1.41
N ALA A 220 16.01 -9.76 2.14
CA ALA A 220 15.90 -9.85 3.60
C ALA A 220 16.26 -8.53 4.29
N ARG A 221 17.35 -7.86 3.87
CA ARG A 221 17.71 -6.54 4.37
C ARG A 221 16.67 -5.49 4.03
N ASP A 222 16.12 -5.55 2.82
CA ASP A 222 15.05 -4.64 2.39
C ASP A 222 13.80 -4.78 3.26
N MET A 223 13.41 -6.00 3.65
CA MET A 223 12.30 -6.24 4.58
C MET A 223 12.56 -5.63 5.96
N ILE A 224 13.76 -5.85 6.53
CA ILE A 224 14.15 -5.29 7.81
C ILE A 224 14.15 -3.76 7.75
N ASN A 225 14.73 -3.19 6.69
CA ASN A 225 14.80 -1.74 6.51
C ASN A 225 13.44 -1.10 6.17
N ALA A 226 12.53 -1.80 5.50
CA ALA A 226 11.17 -1.31 5.26
C ALA A 226 10.39 -1.14 6.58
N ASN A 227 10.55 -2.06 7.52
CA ASN A 227 9.97 -1.93 8.86
C ASN A 227 10.63 -0.77 9.64
N ARG A 228 11.97 -0.64 9.58
CA ARG A 228 12.69 0.51 10.14
C ARG A 228 12.15 1.82 9.60
N GLN A 229 12.00 1.93 8.28
CA GLN A 229 11.51 3.14 7.62
C GLN A 229 10.11 3.50 8.09
N ASN A 230 9.22 2.52 8.23
CA ASN A 230 7.88 2.75 8.76
C ASN A 230 7.90 3.37 10.16
N ASP A 231 8.76 2.86 11.06
CA ASP A 231 8.85 3.36 12.43
C ASP A 231 9.44 4.79 12.46
N LEU A 232 10.47 5.06 11.66
CA LEU A 232 11.08 6.39 11.52
C LEU A 232 10.08 7.42 10.94
N ASP A 233 9.34 7.05 9.90
CA ASP A 233 8.34 7.92 9.28
C ASP A 233 7.20 8.23 10.25
N ASN A 234 6.82 7.28 11.09
CA ASN A 234 5.83 7.52 12.15
C ASN A 234 6.33 8.56 13.17
N ILE A 235 7.62 8.55 13.52
CA ILE A 235 8.22 9.56 14.41
C ILE A 235 8.27 10.93 13.71
N GLU A 236 8.66 10.99 12.44
CA GLU A 236 8.70 12.23 11.67
C GLU A 236 7.33 12.90 11.59
N ARG A 237 6.28 12.10 11.36
CA ARG A 237 4.90 12.60 11.28
C ARG A 237 4.33 13.13 12.60
N MET A 238 4.94 12.85 13.76
CA MET A 238 4.46 13.35 15.05
C MET A 238 4.28 14.88 15.04
N GLU A 239 5.17 15.62 14.37
CA GLU A 239 5.06 17.08 14.34
C GLU A 239 3.87 17.59 13.50
N SER A 240 3.57 16.93 12.39
CA SER A 240 2.43 17.30 11.53
C SER A 240 1.09 16.84 12.10
N VAL A 241 1.07 15.74 12.83
CA VAL A 241 -0.15 15.12 13.37
C VAL A 241 -0.50 15.66 14.76
N ALA A 242 0.50 15.88 15.62
CA ALA A 242 0.37 16.33 17.00
C ALA A 242 1.35 17.50 17.30
N PRO A 243 1.18 18.67 16.68
CA PRO A 243 2.13 19.78 16.78
C PRO A 243 2.45 20.15 18.23
N GLY A 244 3.74 20.16 18.57
CA GLY A 244 4.22 20.53 19.89
C GLY A 244 3.98 19.50 21.01
N ALA A 245 3.34 18.35 20.72
CA ALA A 245 3.11 17.30 21.73
C ALA A 245 4.39 16.56 22.12
N VAL A 246 5.36 16.47 21.21
CA VAL A 246 6.66 15.80 21.42
C VAL A 246 7.78 16.75 21.06
N SER A 247 8.72 16.96 22.00
CA SER A 247 9.85 17.87 21.76
C SER A 247 10.77 17.31 20.65
N LYS A 248 11.52 18.20 19.98
CA LYS A 248 12.53 17.77 19.01
C LYS A 248 13.56 16.80 19.64
N ALA A 249 13.98 17.10 20.89
CA ALA A 249 14.94 16.25 21.59
C ALA A 249 14.40 14.83 21.85
N ASP A 250 13.10 14.71 22.17
CA ASP A 250 12.45 13.41 22.35
C ASP A 250 12.30 12.66 21.03
N ARG A 251 11.92 13.35 19.94
CA ARG A 251 11.89 12.72 18.61
C ARG A 251 13.29 12.26 18.18
N ASP A 252 14.33 13.07 18.37
CA ASP A 252 15.72 12.68 18.07
C ASP A 252 16.15 11.46 18.90
N ARG A 253 15.66 11.35 20.15
CA ARG A 253 15.89 10.17 21.00
C ARG A 253 15.16 8.94 20.49
N LEU A 254 13.89 9.06 20.10
CA LEU A 254 13.13 7.96 19.48
C LEU A 254 13.82 7.44 18.22
N VAL A 255 14.27 8.33 17.34
CA VAL A 255 15.01 7.97 16.12
C VAL A 255 16.26 7.15 16.45
N ARG A 256 17.04 7.54 17.47
CA ARG A 256 18.21 6.75 17.88
C ARG A 256 17.82 5.36 18.38
N LEU A 257 16.82 5.25 19.25
CA LEU A 257 16.37 3.97 19.80
C LEU A 257 15.84 3.03 18.70
N VAL A 258 15.08 3.53 17.77
CA VAL A 258 14.63 2.75 16.59
C VAL A 258 15.83 2.26 15.80
N ASN A 259 16.77 3.14 15.43
CA ASN A 259 17.94 2.74 14.67
C ASN A 259 18.79 1.69 15.41
N GLU A 260 19.05 1.85 16.69
CA GLU A 260 19.81 0.88 17.51
C GLU A 260 19.17 -0.52 17.47
N ARG A 261 17.82 -0.62 17.57
CA ARG A 261 17.11 -1.90 17.49
C ARG A 261 17.24 -2.56 16.13
N TYR A 262 17.06 -1.80 15.05
CA TYR A 262 17.15 -2.34 13.71
C TYR A 262 18.59 -2.62 13.26
N ASP A 263 19.58 -1.85 13.74
CA ASP A 263 21.01 -2.17 13.56
C ASP A 263 21.36 -3.48 14.24
N ARG A 264 20.84 -3.71 15.47
CA ARG A 264 20.95 -5.01 16.14
C ARG A 264 20.28 -6.13 15.35
N ARG A 265 19.07 -5.90 14.79
CA ARG A 265 18.37 -6.90 13.97
C ARG A 265 19.18 -7.27 12.72
N LEU A 266 19.77 -6.28 12.06
CA LEU A 266 20.64 -6.52 10.91
C LEU A 266 21.91 -7.28 11.30
N ALA A 267 22.55 -6.91 12.42
CA ALA A 267 23.74 -7.60 12.92
C ALA A 267 23.46 -9.09 13.23
N LEU A 268 22.32 -9.40 13.84
CA LEU A 268 21.88 -10.78 14.07
C LEU A 268 21.68 -11.52 12.74
N TYR A 269 21.05 -10.88 11.76
CA TYR A 269 20.87 -11.47 10.43
C TYR A 269 22.22 -11.80 9.77
N GLU A 270 23.18 -10.86 9.79
CA GLU A 270 24.53 -11.04 9.22
C GLU A 270 25.34 -12.12 9.96
N ALA A 271 25.09 -12.30 11.26
CA ALA A 271 25.69 -13.37 12.05
C ALA A 271 25.04 -14.74 11.84
N GLY A 272 23.94 -14.82 11.05
CA GLY A 272 23.16 -16.04 10.85
C GLY A 272 22.29 -16.42 12.05
N GLU A 273 22.07 -15.50 12.98
CA GLU A 273 21.23 -15.69 14.17
C GLU A 273 19.76 -15.38 13.84
N LYS A 274 19.01 -16.41 13.46
CA LYS A 274 17.62 -16.30 13.01
C LYS A 274 16.70 -15.81 14.12
N GLN A 275 15.84 -14.86 13.78
CA GLN A 275 14.81 -14.29 14.67
C GLN A 275 13.39 -14.72 14.29
N TRP A 276 13.20 -15.16 13.06
CA TRP A 276 11.92 -15.59 12.49
C TRP A 276 10.80 -14.55 12.63
N ASP A 277 11.16 -13.28 12.64
CA ASP A 277 10.18 -12.21 12.52
C ASP A 277 9.44 -12.31 11.18
N VAL A 278 8.15 -12.06 11.23
CA VAL A 278 7.28 -12.25 10.07
C VAL A 278 6.30 -11.10 9.91
N THR A 279 6.12 -10.68 8.67
CA THR A 279 4.99 -9.87 8.22
C THR A 279 4.25 -10.63 7.15
N LEU A 280 3.10 -11.23 7.50
CA LEU A 280 2.19 -11.86 6.54
C LEU A 280 1.12 -10.84 6.13
N GLY A 281 1.25 -10.32 4.92
CA GLY A 281 0.20 -9.50 4.31
C GLY A 281 -0.89 -10.38 3.71
N LEU A 282 -2.14 -10.20 4.16
CA LEU A 282 -3.30 -10.84 3.56
C LEU A 282 -4.08 -9.83 2.73
N THR A 283 -4.27 -10.12 1.46
CA THR A 283 -5.02 -9.28 0.52
C THR A 283 -6.19 -10.06 -0.05
N MET A 284 -7.40 -9.52 0.11
CA MET A 284 -8.58 -9.99 -0.61
C MET A 284 -8.54 -9.36 -2.02
N LEU A 285 -8.58 -10.20 -3.02
CA LEU A 285 -8.63 -9.80 -4.41
C LEU A 285 -10.00 -10.13 -4.98
N LEU A 286 -10.68 -9.14 -5.52
CA LEU A 286 -11.93 -9.30 -6.24
C LEU A 286 -11.69 -9.05 -7.73
N ARG A 287 -12.35 -9.83 -8.55
CA ARG A 287 -12.42 -9.66 -9.99
C ARG A 287 -13.89 -9.63 -10.42
N GLY A 288 -14.31 -8.61 -11.12
CA GLY A 288 -15.65 -8.51 -11.68
C GLY A 288 -15.62 -7.97 -13.11
N VAL A 289 -16.63 -8.27 -13.90
CA VAL A 289 -16.76 -7.89 -15.31
C VAL A 289 -17.87 -6.85 -15.47
N LYS A 290 -17.60 -5.78 -16.24
CA LYS A 290 -18.61 -4.78 -16.60
C LYS A 290 -19.69 -5.36 -17.49
#